data_4707123d5cea87a5418b625a35798841
#
_entry.id   4707123d5cea87a5418b625a35798841
#
_cell.length_a   1.000
_cell.length_b   1.000
_cell.length_c   1.000
_cell.angle_alpha   90.00
_cell.angle_beta   90.00
_cell.angle_gamma   90.00
#
_symmetry.space_group_name_H-M   'P 1'
#
loop_
_entity.id
_entity.type
_entity.pdbx_description
1 polymer ?
#
loop_
_entity_poly.entity_id
_entity_poly.type
_entity_poly.pdbx_seq_one_letter_code
_entity_poly.pdbx_strand_id
1 'polypeptide(L)'
;MDTPLLQVRDLRVQFKTEDGQVTAVNNLNFALRQGETLGIVGESGSGKSQTAFAIMGLLAKNGITSGSVQYDGREILGLPAKELNKIRAEQIAMIFQDPMTSLNPYMRVGDQLAEVLRLHKGMGKSEAWAESLKMLDAVKIPEAKKRIGMYPHEFSGGMRQRVMIAMALLCRPRLLIADEPTTALDVTVQAQIMALLNELKRDFNTTIIMITHDLGVVAGICDRVLVMKNGTLAQTFVPHETTEKALEEAVYG
;
A
#
# COMPACT_ATOMS: atom_id res chain seq x y z
N MET A 1 -24.98 -11.94 -0.89
CA MET A 1 -23.97 -11.33 -0.01
C MET A 1 -22.73 -11.13 -0.85
N ASP A 2 -22.28 -9.89 -1.03
CA ASP A 2 -21.08 -9.63 -1.85
C ASP A 2 -19.85 -10.25 -1.18
N THR A 3 -19.14 -11.09 -1.92
CA THR A 3 -17.88 -11.68 -1.47
C THR A 3 -16.85 -10.57 -1.29
N PRO A 4 -16.17 -10.47 -0.13
CA PRO A 4 -15.14 -9.45 0.06
C PRO A 4 -13.98 -9.65 -0.92
N LEU A 5 -13.37 -8.53 -1.35
CA LEU A 5 -12.17 -8.58 -2.19
C LEU A 5 -11.00 -9.20 -1.42
N LEU A 6 -10.85 -8.82 -0.15
CA LEU A 6 -9.84 -9.38 0.76
C LEU A 6 -10.53 -9.83 2.05
N GLN A 7 -10.24 -11.05 2.49
CA GLN A 7 -10.70 -11.61 3.76
C GLN A 7 -9.49 -12.10 4.55
N VAL A 8 -9.28 -11.51 5.72
CA VAL A 8 -8.24 -11.93 6.67
C VAL A 8 -8.90 -12.58 7.87
N ARG A 9 -8.47 -13.81 8.21
CA ARG A 9 -9.01 -14.59 9.34
C ARG A 9 -7.87 -15.15 10.18
N ASP A 10 -7.93 -14.88 11.47
CA ASP A 10 -7.03 -15.40 12.49
C ASP A 10 -5.54 -15.24 12.12
N LEU A 11 -5.22 -14.16 11.38
CA LEU A 11 -3.86 -13.91 10.92
C LEU A 11 -2.94 -13.73 12.12
N ARG A 12 -1.89 -14.53 12.14
CA ARG A 12 -0.78 -14.42 13.08
C ARG A 12 0.53 -14.29 12.32
N VAL A 13 1.37 -13.37 12.77
CA VAL A 13 2.72 -13.17 12.26
C VAL A 13 3.69 -13.23 13.43
N GLN A 14 4.66 -14.13 13.35
CA GLN A 14 5.67 -14.35 14.35
C GLN A 14 7.08 -14.34 13.73
N PHE A 15 8.06 -13.90 14.47
CA PHE A 15 9.46 -13.91 14.05
C PHE A 15 10.29 -14.76 15.01
N LYS A 16 11.11 -15.64 14.45
CA LYS A 16 12.13 -16.35 15.21
C LYS A 16 13.32 -15.42 15.43
N THR A 17 13.70 -15.22 16.69
CA THR A 17 14.87 -14.44 17.11
C THR A 17 15.79 -15.32 17.93
N GLU A 18 17.00 -14.84 18.23
CA GLU A 18 17.95 -15.55 19.10
C GLU A 18 17.39 -15.73 20.50
N ASP A 19 16.60 -14.78 20.98
CA ASP A 19 15.98 -14.77 22.31
C ASP A 19 14.62 -15.49 22.37
N GLY A 20 14.17 -16.12 21.26
CA GLY A 20 12.89 -16.81 21.20
C GLY A 20 11.99 -16.37 20.06
N GLN A 21 10.68 -16.38 20.29
CA GLN A 21 9.67 -16.05 19.31
C GLN A 21 8.97 -14.73 19.67
N VAL A 22 8.94 -13.78 18.73
CA VAL A 22 8.21 -12.50 18.88
C VAL A 22 6.95 -12.53 18.02
N THR A 23 5.79 -12.25 18.60
CA THR A 23 4.52 -12.17 17.89
C THR A 23 4.25 -10.71 17.52
N ALA A 24 4.27 -10.41 16.22
CA ALA A 24 4.01 -9.07 15.69
C ALA A 24 2.53 -8.83 15.37
N VAL A 25 1.82 -9.87 14.94
CA VAL A 25 0.37 -9.85 14.68
C VAL A 25 -0.24 -11.08 15.31
N ASN A 26 -1.35 -10.92 16.03
CA ASN A 26 -1.99 -11.99 16.76
C ASN A 26 -3.51 -11.96 16.55
N ASN A 27 -4.02 -13.00 15.89
CA ASN A 27 -5.45 -13.23 15.69
C ASN A 27 -6.19 -12.04 15.04
N LEU A 28 -5.59 -11.47 13.99
CA LEU A 28 -6.18 -10.34 13.26
C LEU A 28 -7.26 -10.82 12.30
N ASN A 29 -8.44 -10.20 12.39
CA ASN A 29 -9.61 -10.52 11.59
C ASN A 29 -10.20 -9.26 10.97
N PHE A 30 -10.34 -9.20 9.65
CA PHE A 30 -11.07 -8.18 8.93
C PHE A 30 -11.41 -8.60 7.50
N ALA A 31 -12.38 -7.92 6.92
CA ALA A 31 -12.73 -8.05 5.51
C ALA A 31 -12.71 -6.68 4.83
N LEU A 32 -12.39 -6.65 3.54
CA LEU A 32 -12.32 -5.46 2.71
C LEU A 32 -13.17 -5.65 1.47
N ARG A 33 -14.07 -4.70 1.19
CA ARG A 33 -14.93 -4.72 0.01
C ARG A 33 -14.27 -4.03 -1.17
N GLN A 34 -14.68 -4.40 -2.38
CA GLN A 34 -14.25 -3.69 -3.59
C GLN A 34 -14.63 -2.21 -3.50
N GLY A 35 -13.68 -1.32 -3.82
CA GLY A 35 -13.87 0.13 -3.80
C GLY A 35 -13.79 0.78 -2.41
N GLU A 36 -13.68 0.02 -1.33
CA GLU A 36 -13.52 0.53 0.04
C GLU A 36 -12.11 1.09 0.25
N THR A 37 -11.98 2.14 1.05
CA THR A 37 -10.72 2.58 1.65
C THR A 37 -10.72 2.23 3.12
N LEU A 38 -9.87 1.29 3.51
CA LEU A 38 -9.69 0.84 4.89
C LEU A 38 -8.43 1.48 5.49
N GLY A 39 -8.59 2.25 6.55
CA GLY A 39 -7.48 2.73 7.37
C GLY A 39 -7.02 1.67 8.37
N ILE A 40 -5.73 1.51 8.55
CA ILE A 40 -5.14 0.75 9.65
C ILE A 40 -4.23 1.70 10.40
N VAL A 41 -4.58 1.99 11.65
CA VAL A 41 -3.86 2.92 12.53
C VAL A 41 -3.40 2.24 13.80
N GLY A 42 -2.48 2.84 14.50
CA GLY A 42 -1.93 2.33 15.76
C GLY A 42 -0.52 2.86 15.99
N GLU A 43 -0.01 2.69 17.20
CA GLU A 43 1.34 3.08 17.56
C GLU A 43 2.42 2.37 16.72
N SER A 44 3.63 2.91 16.74
CA SER A 44 4.79 2.22 16.14
C SER A 44 4.96 0.84 16.78
N GLY A 45 5.22 -0.17 15.95
CA GLY A 45 5.36 -1.55 16.42
C GLY A 45 4.04 -2.30 16.70
N SER A 46 2.86 -1.70 16.43
CA SER A 46 1.57 -2.38 16.63
C SER A 46 1.24 -3.47 15.61
N GLY A 47 2.10 -3.73 14.63
CA GLY A 47 1.93 -4.81 13.64
C GLY A 47 1.34 -4.41 12.30
N LYS A 48 1.07 -3.12 12.05
CA LYS A 48 0.44 -2.62 10.81
C LYS A 48 1.19 -3.02 9.53
N SER A 49 2.47 -2.66 9.45
CA SER A 49 3.31 -2.98 8.27
C SER A 49 3.53 -4.48 8.14
N GLN A 50 3.64 -5.21 9.25
CA GLN A 50 3.79 -6.67 9.21
C GLN A 50 2.52 -7.36 8.68
N THR A 51 1.34 -6.79 8.94
CA THR A 51 0.09 -7.25 8.33
C THR A 51 0.13 -7.08 6.81
N ALA A 52 0.55 -5.92 6.31
CA ALA A 52 0.71 -5.67 4.87
C ALA A 52 1.73 -6.62 4.23
N PHE A 53 2.88 -6.81 4.86
CA PHE A 53 3.92 -7.72 4.36
C PHE A 53 3.48 -9.18 4.38
N ALA A 54 2.67 -9.60 5.35
CA ALA A 54 2.09 -10.94 5.37
C ALA A 54 1.14 -11.16 4.19
N ILE A 55 0.26 -10.20 3.91
CA ILE A 55 -0.66 -10.24 2.75
C ILE A 55 0.13 -10.32 1.43
N MET A 56 1.19 -9.53 1.31
CA MET A 56 2.04 -9.47 0.11
C MET A 56 3.06 -10.61 0.01
N GLY A 57 3.23 -11.43 1.06
CA GLY A 57 4.28 -12.45 1.12
C GLY A 57 5.70 -11.86 1.12
N LEU A 58 5.88 -10.72 1.78
CA LEU A 58 7.13 -9.96 1.85
C LEU A 58 7.77 -9.95 3.24
N LEU A 59 7.35 -10.85 4.12
CA LEU A 59 7.96 -10.98 5.45
C LEU A 59 9.45 -11.35 5.35
N ALA A 60 10.22 -10.95 6.36
CA ALA A 60 11.60 -11.40 6.51
C ALA A 60 11.68 -12.94 6.61
N LYS A 61 12.82 -13.52 6.26
CA LYS A 61 13.01 -14.98 6.17
C LYS A 61 12.72 -15.74 7.47
N ASN A 62 12.88 -15.09 8.61
CA ASN A 62 12.57 -15.64 9.94
C ASN A 62 11.09 -15.44 10.34
N GLY A 63 10.27 -14.87 9.47
CA GLY A 63 8.84 -14.68 9.69
C GLY A 63 8.05 -15.96 9.42
N ILE A 64 7.09 -16.23 10.30
CA ILE A 64 6.16 -17.35 10.22
C ILE A 64 4.74 -16.80 10.25
N THR A 65 3.89 -17.28 9.35
CA THR A 65 2.47 -16.91 9.32
C THR A 65 1.57 -18.10 9.60
N SER A 66 0.41 -17.82 10.18
CA SER A 66 -0.71 -18.77 10.28
C SER A 66 -2.04 -18.01 10.16
N GLY A 67 -3.14 -18.73 10.02
CA GLY A 67 -4.44 -18.17 9.71
C GLY A 67 -4.75 -18.26 8.22
N SER A 68 -5.55 -17.33 7.71
CA SER A 68 -5.98 -17.31 6.30
C SER A 68 -6.03 -15.88 5.77
N VAL A 69 -5.56 -15.69 4.55
CA VAL A 69 -5.73 -14.47 3.77
C VAL A 69 -6.27 -14.86 2.40
N GLN A 70 -7.53 -14.54 2.15
CA GLN A 70 -8.17 -14.81 0.86
C GLN A 70 -8.33 -13.52 0.06
N TYR A 71 -7.84 -13.54 -1.17
CA TYR A 71 -8.03 -12.50 -2.15
C TYR A 71 -8.93 -13.01 -3.27
N ASP A 72 -10.06 -12.32 -3.50
CA ASP A 72 -11.07 -12.71 -4.48
C ASP A 72 -11.49 -14.20 -4.33
N GLY A 73 -11.65 -14.66 -3.08
CA GLY A 73 -12.01 -16.03 -2.72
C GLY A 73 -10.87 -17.05 -2.77
N ARG A 74 -9.68 -16.68 -3.22
CA ARG A 74 -8.50 -17.55 -3.30
C ARG A 74 -7.58 -17.33 -2.09
N GLU A 75 -7.17 -18.42 -1.42
CA GLU A 75 -6.13 -18.36 -0.39
C GLU A 75 -4.80 -17.93 -0.99
N ILE A 76 -4.20 -16.87 -0.42
CA ILE A 76 -2.91 -16.34 -0.86
C ILE A 76 -1.81 -16.41 0.22
N LEU A 77 -2.18 -16.66 1.48
CA LEU A 77 -1.20 -16.79 2.55
C LEU A 77 -0.33 -18.01 2.33
N GLY A 78 0.99 -17.83 2.37
CA GLY A 78 1.94 -18.93 2.21
C GLY A 78 2.10 -19.46 0.79
N LEU A 79 1.53 -18.81 -0.23
CA LEU A 79 1.77 -19.19 -1.62
C LEU A 79 3.26 -19.08 -1.99
N PRO A 80 3.77 -19.99 -2.84
CA PRO A 80 5.12 -19.87 -3.39
C PRO A 80 5.29 -18.54 -4.15
N ALA A 81 6.51 -17.99 -4.12
CA ALA A 81 6.83 -16.71 -4.78
C ALA A 81 6.39 -16.65 -6.25
N LYS A 82 6.50 -17.75 -6.99
CA LYS A 82 6.07 -17.85 -8.39
C LYS A 82 4.57 -17.58 -8.57
N GLU A 83 3.74 -18.09 -7.64
CA GLU A 83 2.29 -17.87 -7.68
C GLU A 83 1.92 -16.46 -7.19
N LEU A 84 2.59 -15.97 -6.13
CA LEU A 84 2.40 -14.61 -5.64
C LEU A 84 2.79 -13.56 -6.69
N ASN A 85 3.84 -13.81 -7.48
CA ASN A 85 4.28 -12.89 -8.52
C ASN A 85 3.25 -12.71 -9.65
N LYS A 86 2.33 -13.66 -9.83
CA LYS A 86 1.19 -13.52 -10.77
C LYS A 86 0.10 -12.58 -10.23
N ILE A 87 0.06 -12.37 -8.92
CA ILE A 87 -0.93 -11.54 -8.25
C ILE A 87 -0.36 -10.13 -8.00
N ARG A 88 0.93 -10.05 -7.66
CA ARG A 88 1.64 -8.79 -7.43
C ARG A 88 1.67 -7.93 -8.68
N ALA A 89 1.58 -6.63 -8.49
CA ALA A 89 1.49 -5.58 -9.48
C ALA A 89 0.21 -5.61 -10.34
N GLU A 90 -0.26 -6.76 -10.78
CA GLU A 90 -1.45 -6.85 -11.64
C GLU A 90 -2.77 -6.80 -10.85
N GLN A 91 -2.81 -7.37 -9.66
CA GLN A 91 -4.01 -7.47 -8.84
C GLN A 91 -3.86 -6.75 -7.49
N ILE A 92 -2.71 -6.91 -6.84
CA ILE A 92 -2.37 -6.26 -5.59
C ILE A 92 -1.03 -5.54 -5.77
N ALA A 93 -1.00 -4.24 -5.49
CA ALA A 93 0.21 -3.44 -5.47
C ALA A 93 0.44 -2.82 -4.10
N MET A 94 1.67 -2.43 -3.82
CA MET A 94 2.05 -1.81 -2.56
C MET A 94 2.91 -0.56 -2.80
N ILE A 95 2.61 0.50 -2.04
CA ILE A 95 3.45 1.67 -1.87
C ILE A 95 4.15 1.51 -0.52
N PHE A 96 5.49 1.53 -0.55
CA PHE A 96 6.33 1.41 0.64
C PHE A 96 6.57 2.76 1.30
N GLN A 97 6.92 2.74 2.57
CA GLN A 97 7.15 3.94 3.39
C GLN A 97 8.27 4.85 2.84
N ASP A 98 9.32 4.28 2.26
CA ASP A 98 10.49 5.05 1.80
C ASP A 98 10.64 5.01 0.27
N PRO A 99 10.42 6.17 -0.42
CA PRO A 99 10.62 6.27 -1.86
C PRO A 99 12.08 6.17 -2.29
N MET A 100 13.02 6.45 -1.39
CA MET A 100 14.45 6.39 -1.70
C MET A 100 14.96 4.96 -1.87
N THR A 101 14.37 4.01 -1.15
CA THR A 101 14.72 2.59 -1.25
C THR A 101 13.94 1.85 -2.32
N SER A 102 12.82 2.43 -2.78
CA SER A 102 11.91 1.80 -3.75
C SER A 102 12.26 2.10 -5.20
N LEU A 103 12.89 3.24 -5.48
CA LEU A 103 13.33 3.61 -6.82
C LEU A 103 14.83 3.30 -6.99
N ASN A 104 15.18 2.66 -8.11
CA ASN A 104 16.57 2.39 -8.46
C ASN A 104 17.26 3.72 -8.86
N PRO A 105 18.26 4.21 -8.11
CA PRO A 105 18.91 5.49 -8.39
C PRO A 105 19.75 5.47 -9.69
N TYR A 106 20.09 4.30 -10.19
CA TYR A 106 20.92 4.11 -11.39
C TYR A 106 20.11 3.91 -12.68
N MET A 107 18.79 3.90 -12.58
CA MET A 107 17.90 3.78 -13.74
C MET A 107 17.05 5.04 -13.91
N ARG A 108 16.79 5.42 -15.15
CA ARG A 108 15.86 6.52 -15.46
C ARG A 108 14.44 6.16 -15.01
N VAL A 109 13.67 7.15 -14.61
CA VAL A 109 12.30 6.95 -14.13
C VAL A 109 11.44 6.25 -15.18
N GLY A 110 11.52 6.68 -16.45
CA GLY A 110 10.75 6.05 -17.53
C GLY A 110 11.14 4.59 -17.79
N ASP A 111 12.43 4.25 -17.66
CA ASP A 111 12.88 2.86 -17.84
C ASP A 111 12.32 1.96 -16.73
N GLN A 112 12.29 2.43 -15.47
CA GLN A 112 11.73 1.67 -14.35
C GLN A 112 10.22 1.44 -14.52
N LEU A 113 9.47 2.47 -14.91
CA LEU A 113 8.05 2.37 -15.16
C LEU A 113 7.74 1.44 -16.34
N ALA A 114 8.44 1.61 -17.46
CA ALA A 114 8.27 0.78 -18.64
C ALA A 114 8.60 -0.69 -18.39
N GLU A 115 9.59 -0.98 -17.52
CA GLU A 115 9.95 -2.34 -17.12
C GLU A 115 8.77 -3.06 -16.46
N VAL A 116 8.04 -2.40 -15.57
CA VAL A 116 6.84 -2.96 -14.91
C VAL A 116 5.81 -3.39 -15.96
N LEU A 117 5.49 -2.53 -16.92
CA LEU A 117 4.53 -2.84 -17.97
C LEU A 117 5.00 -3.95 -18.92
N ARG A 118 6.28 -3.99 -19.22
CA ARG A 118 6.87 -5.03 -20.05
C ARG A 118 6.84 -6.40 -19.37
N LEU A 119 7.15 -6.45 -18.08
CA LEU A 119 7.18 -7.69 -17.30
C LEU A 119 5.77 -8.24 -17.01
N HIS A 120 4.85 -7.37 -16.63
CA HIS A 120 3.53 -7.79 -16.15
C HIS A 120 2.44 -7.74 -17.23
N LYS A 121 2.56 -6.86 -18.21
CA LYS A 121 1.56 -6.72 -19.31
C LYS A 121 2.06 -7.19 -20.66
N GLY A 122 3.32 -7.59 -20.78
CA GLY A 122 3.91 -8.03 -22.04
C GLY A 122 4.00 -6.93 -23.10
N MET A 123 3.95 -5.65 -22.71
CA MET A 123 3.97 -4.52 -23.64
C MET A 123 5.31 -4.39 -24.36
N GLY A 124 5.28 -3.93 -25.60
CA GLY A 124 6.48 -3.54 -26.35
C GLY A 124 7.14 -2.28 -25.73
N LYS A 125 8.41 -2.06 -26.00
CA LYS A 125 9.20 -0.94 -25.41
C LYS A 125 8.54 0.42 -25.65
N SER A 126 8.13 0.71 -26.88
CA SER A 126 7.52 1.99 -27.26
C SER A 126 6.17 2.21 -26.59
N GLU A 127 5.34 1.18 -26.54
CA GLU A 127 4.03 1.20 -25.91
C GLU A 127 4.16 1.40 -24.39
N ALA A 128 5.03 0.62 -23.73
CA ALA A 128 5.30 0.74 -22.31
C ALA A 128 5.81 2.14 -21.93
N TRP A 129 6.65 2.75 -22.75
CA TRP A 129 7.12 4.12 -22.55
C TRP A 129 5.98 5.14 -22.66
N ALA A 130 5.11 5.01 -23.69
CA ALA A 130 3.97 5.90 -23.88
C ALA A 130 2.96 5.80 -22.74
N GLU A 131 2.66 4.59 -22.26
CA GLU A 131 1.77 4.39 -21.10
C GLU A 131 2.41 4.91 -19.80
N SER A 132 3.73 4.75 -19.63
CA SER A 132 4.46 5.32 -18.49
C SER A 132 4.38 6.85 -18.48
N LEU A 133 4.49 7.50 -19.64
CA LEU A 133 4.33 8.95 -19.75
C LEU A 133 2.91 9.40 -19.36
N LYS A 134 1.87 8.71 -19.84
CA LYS A 134 0.49 8.99 -19.45
C LYS A 134 0.28 8.85 -17.94
N MET A 135 0.89 7.85 -17.31
CA MET A 135 0.79 7.67 -15.86
C MET A 135 1.53 8.78 -15.10
N LEU A 136 2.68 9.26 -15.58
CA LEU A 136 3.37 10.41 -14.97
C LEU A 136 2.54 11.68 -15.07
N ASP A 137 1.80 11.90 -16.16
CA ASP A 137 0.84 12.99 -16.27
C ASP A 137 -0.33 12.81 -15.29
N ALA A 138 -0.88 11.60 -15.16
CA ALA A 138 -1.96 11.28 -14.22
C ALA A 138 -1.58 11.53 -12.76
N VAL A 139 -0.32 11.25 -12.37
CA VAL A 139 0.19 11.58 -11.03
C VAL A 139 0.72 13.01 -10.93
N LYS A 140 0.44 13.84 -11.92
CA LYS A 140 0.74 15.29 -11.93
C LYS A 140 2.23 15.64 -11.78
N ILE A 141 3.10 14.85 -12.44
CA ILE A 141 4.50 15.24 -12.62
C ILE A 141 4.57 16.40 -13.61
N PRO A 142 5.09 17.57 -13.21
CA PRO A 142 5.20 18.72 -14.11
C PRO A 142 6.20 18.39 -15.24
N GLU A 143 5.88 18.80 -16.47
CA GLU A 143 6.69 18.54 -17.67
C GLU A 143 7.08 17.04 -17.82
N ALA A 144 6.13 16.12 -17.61
CA ALA A 144 6.38 14.68 -17.57
C ALA A 144 7.15 14.17 -18.79
N LYS A 145 6.86 14.68 -19.99
CA LYS A 145 7.56 14.33 -21.23
C LYS A 145 9.05 14.60 -21.18
N LYS A 146 9.49 15.65 -20.49
CA LYS A 146 10.91 15.99 -20.29
C LYS A 146 11.51 15.15 -19.16
N ARG A 147 10.77 15.00 -18.08
CA ARG A 147 11.25 14.38 -16.84
C ARG A 147 11.29 12.86 -16.87
N ILE A 148 10.51 12.21 -17.73
CA ILE A 148 10.50 10.75 -17.86
C ILE A 148 11.89 10.17 -18.13
N GLY A 149 12.75 10.91 -18.82
CA GLY A 149 14.14 10.53 -19.10
C GLY A 149 15.15 10.86 -17.99
N MET A 150 14.70 11.45 -16.88
CA MET A 150 15.58 11.83 -15.75
C MET A 150 15.72 10.70 -14.73
N TYR A 151 16.71 10.83 -13.86
CA TYR A 151 16.97 9.90 -12.76
C TYR A 151 16.23 10.31 -11.48
N PRO A 152 15.97 9.37 -10.54
CA PRO A 152 15.24 9.68 -9.30
C PRO A 152 15.83 10.82 -8.47
N HIS A 153 17.17 10.98 -8.44
CA HIS A 153 17.84 12.04 -7.68
C HIS A 153 17.58 13.45 -8.24
N GLU A 154 17.10 13.57 -9.48
CA GLU A 154 16.71 14.84 -10.10
C GLU A 154 15.27 15.25 -9.77
N PHE A 155 14.55 14.43 -8.99
CA PHE A 155 13.18 14.67 -8.54
C PHE A 155 13.16 15.11 -7.07
N SER A 156 12.24 15.99 -6.71
CA SER A 156 11.96 16.31 -5.31
C SER A 156 11.38 15.10 -4.56
N GLY A 157 11.32 15.15 -3.22
CA GLY A 157 10.73 14.09 -2.41
C GLY A 157 9.27 13.79 -2.79
N GLY A 158 8.45 14.83 -2.92
CA GLY A 158 7.06 14.70 -3.34
C GLY A 158 6.91 14.15 -4.77
N MET A 159 7.79 14.53 -5.68
CA MET A 159 7.79 13.98 -7.04
C MET A 159 8.19 12.50 -7.06
N ARG A 160 9.20 12.10 -6.28
CA ARG A 160 9.56 10.67 -6.12
C ARG A 160 8.40 9.86 -5.57
N GLN A 161 7.68 10.40 -4.60
CA GLN A 161 6.48 9.76 -4.06
C GLN A 161 5.41 9.58 -5.14
N ARG A 162 5.17 10.59 -5.99
CA ARG A 162 4.25 10.49 -7.14
C ARG A 162 4.71 9.44 -8.15
N VAL A 163 5.99 9.31 -8.40
CA VAL A 163 6.55 8.25 -9.27
C VAL A 163 6.30 6.87 -8.68
N MET A 164 6.46 6.68 -7.35
CA MET A 164 6.12 5.42 -6.70
C MET A 164 4.64 5.07 -6.82
N ILE A 165 3.76 6.05 -6.65
CA ILE A 165 2.32 5.88 -6.85
C ILE A 165 2.04 5.46 -8.31
N ALA A 166 2.66 6.15 -9.28
CA ALA A 166 2.57 5.80 -10.69
C ALA A 166 2.98 4.35 -10.94
N MET A 167 4.12 3.93 -10.40
CA MET A 167 4.65 2.57 -10.54
C MET A 167 3.69 1.53 -9.99
N ALA A 168 3.11 1.76 -8.81
CA ALA A 168 2.16 0.86 -8.18
C ALA A 168 0.84 0.74 -8.99
N LEU A 169 0.41 1.81 -9.65
CA LEU A 169 -0.87 1.87 -10.36
C LEU A 169 -0.79 1.56 -11.86
N LEU A 170 0.41 1.42 -12.44
CA LEU A 170 0.62 1.16 -13.87
C LEU A 170 -0.18 -0.04 -14.38
N CYS A 171 -0.21 -1.13 -13.62
CA CYS A 171 -0.92 -2.36 -14.00
C CYS A 171 -2.42 -2.35 -13.63
N ARG A 172 -2.94 -1.22 -13.11
CA ARG A 172 -4.35 -1.07 -12.69
C ARG A 172 -4.77 -2.12 -11.66
N PRO A 173 -4.08 -2.24 -10.51
CA PRO A 173 -4.40 -3.22 -9.50
C PRO A 173 -5.79 -2.96 -8.90
N ARG A 174 -6.49 -4.02 -8.51
CA ARG A 174 -7.77 -3.92 -7.80
C ARG A 174 -7.59 -3.53 -6.33
N LEU A 175 -6.44 -3.87 -5.73
CA LEU A 175 -6.08 -3.53 -4.36
C LEU A 175 -4.72 -2.83 -4.31
N LEU A 176 -4.67 -1.68 -3.67
CA LEU A 176 -3.46 -0.93 -3.35
C LEU A 176 -3.28 -0.91 -1.83
N ILE A 177 -2.13 -1.36 -1.35
CA ILE A 177 -1.73 -1.22 0.05
C ILE A 177 -0.72 -0.07 0.11
N ALA A 178 -1.08 1.01 0.80
CA ALA A 178 -0.22 2.17 1.00
C ALA A 178 0.29 2.17 2.46
N ASP A 179 1.56 1.83 2.64
CA ASP A 179 2.20 1.80 3.96
C ASP A 179 2.93 3.13 4.20
N GLU A 180 2.31 3.96 5.02
CA GLU A 180 2.81 5.30 5.40
C GLU A 180 3.23 6.17 4.18
N PRO A 181 2.34 6.36 3.19
CA PRO A 181 2.72 6.91 1.88
C PRO A 181 3.13 8.38 1.91
N THR A 182 3.01 9.05 3.04
CA THR A 182 3.31 10.48 3.20
C THR A 182 4.35 10.77 4.29
N THR A 183 4.92 9.76 4.90
CA THR A 183 6.00 9.91 5.89
C THR A 183 7.19 10.64 5.27
N ALA A 184 7.79 11.55 6.03
CA ALA A 184 8.90 12.43 5.62
C ALA A 184 8.55 13.49 4.56
N LEU A 185 7.28 13.74 4.28
CA LEU A 185 6.81 14.86 3.45
C LEU A 185 6.27 16.00 4.34
N ASP A 186 6.42 17.24 3.85
CA ASP A 186 5.78 18.38 4.51
C ASP A 186 4.25 18.31 4.37
N VAL A 187 3.53 18.99 5.26
CA VAL A 187 2.06 18.94 5.37
C VAL A 187 1.35 19.29 4.05
N THR A 188 1.89 20.24 3.30
CA THR A 188 1.30 20.67 2.03
C THR A 188 1.41 19.58 0.97
N VAL A 189 2.60 18.98 0.83
CA VAL A 189 2.86 17.88 -0.11
C VAL A 189 2.07 16.64 0.31
N GLN A 190 1.99 16.35 1.60
CA GLN A 190 1.16 15.28 2.15
C GLN A 190 -0.31 15.41 1.71
N ALA A 191 -0.91 16.59 1.91
CA ALA A 191 -2.29 16.84 1.47
C ALA A 191 -2.48 16.65 -0.04
N GLN A 192 -1.51 17.07 -0.85
CA GLN A 192 -1.53 16.88 -2.30
C GLN A 192 -1.44 15.40 -2.70
N ILE A 193 -0.60 14.61 -2.03
CA ILE A 193 -0.48 13.16 -2.28
C ILE A 193 -1.78 12.45 -1.90
N MET A 194 -2.39 12.82 -0.79
CA MET A 194 -3.66 12.21 -0.36
C MET A 194 -4.81 12.54 -1.31
N ALA A 195 -4.91 13.79 -1.76
CA ALA A 195 -5.88 14.19 -2.78
C ALA A 195 -5.68 13.41 -4.09
N LEU A 196 -4.42 13.24 -4.52
CA LEU A 196 -4.06 12.47 -5.70
C LEU A 196 -4.48 11.00 -5.56
N LEU A 197 -4.18 10.35 -4.44
CA LEU A 197 -4.59 8.96 -4.20
C LEU A 197 -6.11 8.78 -4.24
N ASN A 198 -6.86 9.74 -3.68
CA ASN A 198 -8.31 9.72 -3.71
C ASN A 198 -8.89 9.92 -5.13
N GLU A 199 -8.27 10.77 -5.95
CA GLU A 199 -8.60 10.96 -7.35
C GLU A 199 -8.37 9.68 -8.16
N LEU A 200 -7.17 9.10 -8.04
CA LEU A 200 -6.78 7.88 -8.76
C LEU A 200 -7.58 6.64 -8.31
N LYS A 201 -7.97 6.56 -7.02
CA LYS A 201 -8.89 5.53 -6.53
C LYS A 201 -10.18 5.52 -7.34
N ARG A 202 -10.78 6.70 -7.58
CA ARG A 202 -12.03 6.82 -8.34
C ARG A 202 -11.83 6.51 -9.82
N ASP A 203 -10.77 7.05 -10.42
CA ASP A 203 -10.50 6.90 -11.85
C ASP A 203 -10.17 5.45 -12.23
N PHE A 204 -9.52 4.71 -11.34
CA PHE A 204 -9.07 3.33 -11.57
C PHE A 204 -9.93 2.29 -10.85
N ASN A 205 -10.94 2.71 -10.09
CA ASN A 205 -11.78 1.83 -9.27
C ASN A 205 -10.96 0.91 -8.36
N THR A 206 -9.95 1.47 -7.71
CA THR A 206 -9.01 0.75 -6.85
C THR A 206 -9.50 0.73 -5.41
N THR A 207 -9.40 -0.43 -4.77
CA THR A 207 -9.61 -0.60 -3.32
C THR A 207 -8.31 -0.26 -2.60
N ILE A 208 -8.35 0.43 -1.46
CA ILE A 208 -7.14 0.89 -0.76
C ILE A 208 -7.12 0.39 0.68
N ILE A 209 -5.99 -0.16 1.11
CA ILE A 209 -5.61 -0.25 2.53
C ILE A 209 -4.60 0.86 2.78
N MET A 210 -4.94 1.78 3.67
CA MET A 210 -4.10 2.91 4.07
C MET A 210 -3.55 2.67 5.47
N ILE A 211 -2.25 2.43 5.59
CA ILE A 211 -1.56 2.33 6.87
C ILE A 211 -0.94 3.68 7.16
N THR A 212 -1.28 4.26 8.30
CA THR A 212 -0.73 5.54 8.73
C THR A 212 -0.88 5.73 10.24
N HIS A 213 -0.06 6.61 10.81
CA HIS A 213 -0.23 7.12 12.18
C HIS A 213 -0.93 8.49 12.20
N ASP A 214 -1.21 9.08 11.04
CA ASP A 214 -1.89 10.37 10.91
C ASP A 214 -3.41 10.18 10.87
N LEU A 215 -4.07 10.51 11.98
CA LEU A 215 -5.52 10.36 12.15
C LEU A 215 -6.32 11.35 11.30
N GLY A 216 -5.76 12.53 11.01
CA GLY A 216 -6.39 13.52 10.13
C GLY A 216 -6.50 13.01 8.68
N VAL A 217 -5.46 12.31 8.20
CA VAL A 217 -5.47 11.64 6.90
C VAL A 217 -6.59 10.60 6.85
N VAL A 218 -6.66 9.76 7.87
CA VAL A 218 -7.63 8.67 7.95
C VAL A 218 -9.07 9.19 7.99
N ALA A 219 -9.32 10.22 8.79
CA ALA A 219 -10.63 10.84 8.89
C ALA A 219 -11.13 11.43 7.55
N GLY A 220 -10.20 11.90 6.71
CA GLY A 220 -10.52 12.55 5.44
C GLY A 220 -10.81 11.62 4.27
N ILE A 221 -10.30 10.37 4.27
CA ILE A 221 -10.35 9.50 3.08
C ILE A 221 -10.77 8.05 3.32
N CYS A 222 -10.78 7.58 4.56
CA CYS A 222 -11.14 6.19 4.87
C CYS A 222 -12.64 6.03 5.09
N ASP A 223 -13.19 4.95 4.55
CA ASP A 223 -14.57 4.55 4.78
C ASP A 223 -14.71 3.88 6.16
N ARG A 224 -13.66 3.21 6.59
CA ARG A 224 -13.57 2.48 7.86
C ARG A 224 -12.12 2.44 8.36
N VAL A 225 -11.95 2.36 9.68
CA VAL A 225 -10.64 2.37 10.34
C VAL A 225 -10.53 1.24 11.32
N LEU A 226 -9.43 0.50 11.24
CA LEU A 226 -9.02 -0.50 12.22
C LEU A 226 -7.92 0.10 13.10
N VAL A 227 -8.12 0.05 14.42
CA VAL A 227 -7.09 0.42 15.41
C VAL A 227 -6.38 -0.82 15.88
N MET A 228 -5.06 -0.88 15.65
CA MET A 228 -4.22 -1.97 16.11
C MET A 228 -3.44 -1.58 17.36
N LYS A 229 -3.46 -2.46 18.36
CA LYS A 229 -2.64 -2.37 19.59
C LYS A 229 -1.97 -3.72 19.85
N ASN A 230 -0.66 -3.71 20.09
CA ASN A 230 0.10 -4.92 20.45
C ASN A 230 -0.17 -6.12 19.53
N GLY A 231 -0.24 -5.87 18.23
CA GLY A 231 -0.47 -6.90 17.22
C GLY A 231 -1.91 -7.40 17.09
N THR A 232 -2.87 -6.82 17.81
CA THR A 232 -4.28 -7.22 17.78
C THR A 232 -5.18 -6.09 17.27
N LEU A 233 -6.36 -6.44 16.78
CA LEU A 233 -7.42 -5.47 16.50
C LEU A 233 -8.06 -5.03 17.81
N ALA A 234 -7.84 -3.77 18.18
CA ALA A 234 -8.43 -3.20 19.40
C ALA A 234 -9.85 -2.70 19.14
N GLN A 235 -10.06 -1.97 18.05
CA GLN A 235 -11.35 -1.34 17.74
C GLN A 235 -11.52 -1.08 16.25
N THR A 236 -12.77 -0.95 15.80
CA THR A 236 -13.11 -0.55 14.42
C THR A 236 -13.99 0.69 14.48
N PHE A 237 -13.71 1.67 13.63
CA PHE A 237 -14.44 2.93 13.53
C PHE A 237 -14.93 3.19 12.10
N VAL A 238 -16.01 3.97 12.02
CA VAL A 238 -16.46 4.64 10.81
C VAL A 238 -16.19 6.14 10.98
N PRO A 239 -15.25 6.74 10.25
CA PRO A 239 -14.74 8.09 10.53
C PRO A 239 -15.81 9.17 10.59
N HIS A 240 -16.78 9.16 9.68
CA HIS A 240 -17.86 10.16 9.66
C HIS A 240 -18.90 10.00 10.80
N GLU A 241 -18.86 8.90 11.56
CA GLU A 241 -19.68 8.65 12.75
C GLU A 241 -18.88 8.82 14.05
N THR A 242 -17.58 9.17 13.97
CA THR A 242 -16.66 9.16 15.10
C THR A 242 -15.92 10.49 15.18
N THR A 243 -15.62 10.95 16.40
CA THR A 243 -14.79 12.15 16.60
C THR A 243 -13.30 11.80 16.53
N GLU A 244 -12.49 12.75 16.07
CA GLU A 244 -11.02 12.62 16.07
C GLU A 244 -10.48 12.28 17.46
N LYS A 245 -11.01 12.91 18.50
CA LYS A 245 -10.67 12.62 19.89
C LYS A 245 -10.91 11.16 20.29
N ALA A 246 -12.02 10.55 19.85
CA ALA A 246 -12.30 9.14 20.13
C ALA A 246 -11.32 8.20 19.41
N LEU A 247 -10.87 8.58 18.20
CA LEU A 247 -9.81 7.86 17.49
C LEU A 247 -8.46 7.98 18.21
N GLU A 248 -8.10 9.19 18.67
CA GLU A 248 -6.89 9.43 19.45
C GLU A 248 -6.88 8.62 20.75
N GLU A 249 -7.97 8.64 21.51
CA GLU A 249 -8.11 7.85 22.73
C GLU A 249 -7.99 6.34 22.45
N ALA A 250 -8.51 5.85 21.34
CA ALA A 250 -8.40 4.45 20.97
C ALA A 250 -6.96 4.05 20.58
N VAL A 251 -6.20 4.96 19.97
CA VAL A 251 -4.81 4.70 19.56
C VAL A 251 -3.84 4.85 20.75
N TYR A 252 -3.96 5.94 21.50
CA TYR A 252 -2.96 6.35 22.52
C TYR A 252 -3.40 6.17 23.97
N GLY A 253 -4.67 5.94 24.22
CA GLY A 253 -5.24 5.63 25.55
C GLY A 253 -5.16 4.15 25.86
#